data_31de6521712066b11e31df95698bceb2
#
_entry.id   31de6521712066b11e31df95698bceb2
#
_cell.length_a   1.000
_cell.length_b   1.000
_cell.length_c   1.000
_cell.angle_alpha   90.00
_cell.angle_beta   90.00
_cell.angle_gamma   90.00
#
_symmetry.space_group_name_H-M   'P 1'
#
loop_
_entity.id
_entity.type
_entity.pdbx_description
1 polymer ?
#
loop_
_entity_poly.entity_id
_entity_poly.type
_entity_poly.pdbx_seq_one_letter_code
_entity_poly.pdbx_strand_id
1 'polypeptide(L)'
;MSSRLIAVLAGCGAVVAGIVVGLLLVAPSGSDPAAPDSVTPTSWPGSSRPVPVDPDVAAVEVVGKAIAAAIVNHDATAFGKLTCVQQSSADLAALKRKWEAAGKVSATVPGPPSVGGDSATVTVHVEGAGGQKDTPFPLKKRDGKWCVP
;
A
#
# COMPACT_ATOMS: atom_id res chain seq x y z
N MET A 1 -18.44 -40.77 -10.82
CA MET A 1 -18.46 -39.38 -10.28
C MET A 1 -17.19 -39.16 -9.50
N SER A 2 -16.44 -38.19 -9.86
CA SER A 2 -15.01 -38.12 -10.03
C SER A 2 -14.21 -37.84 -8.77
N SER A 3 -13.46 -38.80 -8.29
CA SER A 3 -12.49 -38.73 -7.18
C SER A 3 -11.20 -37.94 -7.48
N ARG A 4 -11.20 -37.07 -8.47
CA ARG A 4 -10.00 -36.31 -8.90
C ARG A 4 -9.90 -34.88 -8.43
N LEU A 5 -10.85 -34.39 -7.61
CA LEU A 5 -10.94 -32.98 -7.16
C LEU A 5 -10.39 -32.71 -5.74
N ILE A 6 -9.93 -33.74 -5.02
CA ILE A 6 -9.46 -33.59 -3.62
C ILE A 6 -7.93 -33.48 -3.51
N ALA A 7 -7.18 -33.70 -4.59
CA ALA A 7 -5.71 -33.76 -4.53
C ALA A 7 -4.96 -32.44 -4.75
N VAL A 8 -5.63 -31.30 -5.00
CA VAL A 8 -4.98 -30.03 -5.34
C VAL A 8 -4.90 -29.02 -4.17
N LEU A 9 -5.54 -29.31 -3.03
CA LEU A 9 -5.60 -28.39 -1.88
C LEU A 9 -4.54 -28.65 -0.78
N ALA A 10 -3.65 -29.61 -0.96
CA ALA A 10 -2.63 -29.96 0.06
C ALA A 10 -1.22 -29.38 -0.19
N GLY A 11 -1.02 -28.55 -1.22
CA GLY A 11 0.32 -28.15 -1.68
C GLY A 11 0.79 -26.72 -1.35
N CYS A 12 -0.01 -25.84 -0.77
CA CYS A 12 0.35 -24.42 -0.58
C CYS A 12 0.60 -23.97 0.87
N GLY A 13 0.87 -24.88 1.78
CA GLY A 13 0.98 -24.59 3.24
C GLY A 13 2.39 -24.50 3.84
N ALA A 14 3.48 -24.46 3.10
CA ALA A 14 4.81 -24.68 3.68
C ALA A 14 5.95 -23.75 3.24
N VAL A 15 5.73 -22.49 2.93
CA VAL A 15 6.83 -21.54 2.55
C VAL A 15 6.81 -20.20 3.30
N VAL A 16 6.16 -20.05 4.44
CA VAL A 16 6.16 -18.77 5.18
C VAL A 16 6.80 -18.85 6.57
N ALA A 17 7.59 -19.85 6.87
CA ALA A 17 8.22 -20.03 8.20
C ALA A 17 9.75 -19.94 8.19
N GLY A 18 10.36 -18.99 7.48
CA GLY A 18 11.82 -19.01 7.33
C GLY A 18 12.59 -17.68 7.31
N ILE A 19 12.03 -16.53 7.63
CA ILE A 19 12.82 -15.27 7.61
C ILE A 19 12.46 -14.39 8.82
N VAL A 20 12.73 -14.83 10.03
CA VAL A 20 12.71 -13.98 11.26
C VAL A 20 13.78 -14.41 12.28
N VAL A 21 14.92 -14.92 11.86
CA VAL A 21 16.05 -15.11 12.80
C VAL A 21 17.33 -14.63 12.13
N GLY A 22 17.67 -13.37 12.29
CA GLY A 22 18.98 -12.94 11.82
C GLY A 22 19.21 -11.43 11.77
N LEU A 23 18.85 -10.66 12.80
CA LEU A 23 19.34 -9.27 12.93
C LEU A 23 19.25 -8.73 14.35
N LEU A 24 19.90 -9.46 15.27
CA LEU A 24 20.20 -8.96 16.62
C LEU A 24 21.63 -9.35 16.93
N LEU A 25 22.61 -8.55 16.59
CA LEU A 25 23.95 -8.48 17.18
C LEU A 25 24.86 -7.60 16.30
N VAL A 26 24.78 -6.29 16.40
CA VAL A 26 25.95 -5.41 16.37
C VAL A 26 25.60 -4.13 17.13
N ALA A 27 25.95 -4.05 18.38
CA ALA A 27 26.14 -2.80 19.08
C ALA A 27 27.64 -2.48 19.04
N PRO A 28 28.05 -1.31 18.55
CA PRO A 28 29.34 -0.74 18.96
C PRO A 28 29.11 0.21 20.12
N SER A 29 29.59 -0.20 21.30
CA SER A 29 29.88 0.69 22.40
C SER A 29 31.02 1.62 22.00
N GLY A 30 30.78 2.90 22.12
CA GLY A 30 31.79 3.94 21.95
C GLY A 30 31.41 5.12 22.84
N SER A 31 31.89 5.07 24.09
CA SER A 31 31.89 6.20 24.98
C SER A 31 32.99 7.17 24.57
N ASP A 32 32.67 8.46 24.50
CA ASP A 32 33.61 9.51 24.94
C ASP A 32 32.86 10.84 25.20
N PRO A 33 33.11 11.46 26.35
CA PRO A 33 32.53 12.72 26.72
C PRO A 33 33.50 13.85 26.40
N ALA A 34 33.16 14.75 25.55
CA ALA A 34 33.80 16.06 25.44
C ALA A 34 32.75 17.15 25.50
N ALA A 35 32.89 17.97 26.50
CA ALA A 35 32.06 19.13 26.85
C ALA A 35 32.40 20.37 25.98
N PRO A 36 31.88 21.56 26.31
CA PRO A 36 30.73 22.15 25.62
C PRO A 36 31.18 23.41 24.87
N ASP A 37 30.79 23.56 23.65
CA ASP A 37 30.78 24.87 23.02
C ASP A 37 29.32 25.30 22.76
N SER A 38 28.94 26.28 23.56
CA SER A 38 27.68 27.01 23.44
C SER A 38 27.63 27.74 22.09
N VAL A 39 27.14 27.11 21.07
CA VAL A 39 26.74 27.81 19.83
C VAL A 39 25.29 28.19 19.97
N THR A 40 25.07 29.47 20.19
CA THR A 40 23.77 30.12 20.09
C THR A 40 23.11 29.74 18.76
N PRO A 41 21.92 29.11 18.73
CA PRO A 41 21.20 28.88 17.49
C PRO A 41 20.71 30.24 16.99
N THR A 42 21.40 30.77 16.00
CA THR A 42 20.88 31.86 15.16
C THR A 42 19.63 31.30 14.44
N SER A 43 18.47 31.66 14.96
CA SER A 43 17.19 31.39 14.31
C SER A 43 17.13 32.14 13.00
N TRP A 44 17.48 31.43 11.92
CA TRP A 44 17.16 31.89 10.58
C TRP A 44 15.67 31.75 10.39
N PRO A 45 14.94 32.81 10.00
CA PRO A 45 13.56 32.67 9.57
C PRO A 45 13.61 31.83 8.29
N GLY A 46 13.41 30.52 8.46
CA GLY A 46 13.35 29.58 7.34
C GLY A 46 12.17 29.97 6.46
N SER A 47 12.45 30.58 5.32
CA SER A 47 11.51 30.62 4.21
C SER A 47 11.17 29.19 3.89
N SER A 48 10.00 28.73 4.34
CA SER A 48 9.39 27.46 3.94
C SER A 48 9.02 27.57 2.47
N ARG A 49 10.05 27.48 1.59
CA ARG A 49 9.80 27.32 0.17
C ARG A 49 9.10 25.97 0.03
N PRO A 50 7.88 25.90 -0.56
CA PRO A 50 7.20 24.65 -0.80
C PRO A 50 8.16 23.71 -1.54
N VAL A 51 8.45 22.55 -0.96
CA VAL A 51 9.22 21.53 -1.63
C VAL A 51 8.36 21.08 -2.83
N PRO A 52 8.89 21.14 -4.07
CA PRO A 52 8.15 20.67 -5.23
C PRO A 52 7.74 19.20 -4.99
N VAL A 53 6.45 18.94 -4.92
CA VAL A 53 5.94 17.58 -4.83
C VAL A 53 6.16 16.93 -6.19
N ASP A 54 6.80 15.78 -6.20
CA ASP A 54 7.00 15.00 -7.43
C ASP A 54 5.60 14.73 -8.06
N PRO A 55 5.39 15.08 -9.33
CA PRO A 55 4.10 14.91 -9.99
C PRO A 55 3.64 13.44 -10.01
N ASP A 56 4.57 12.48 -10.04
CA ASP A 56 4.23 11.07 -9.99
C ASP A 56 3.74 10.66 -8.58
N VAL A 57 4.36 11.18 -7.52
CA VAL A 57 3.88 10.97 -6.15
C VAL A 57 2.45 11.48 -5.98
N ALA A 58 2.18 12.70 -6.45
CA ALA A 58 0.83 13.27 -6.41
C ALA A 58 -0.18 12.44 -7.21
N ALA A 59 0.20 11.98 -8.41
CA ALA A 59 -0.67 11.16 -9.25
C ALA A 59 -0.97 9.80 -8.62
N VAL A 60 0.03 9.13 -8.03
CA VAL A 60 -0.14 7.86 -7.31
C VAL A 60 -1.01 8.03 -6.07
N GLU A 61 -0.88 9.13 -5.34
CA GLU A 61 -1.74 9.43 -4.19
C GLU A 61 -3.21 9.58 -4.59
N VAL A 62 -3.48 10.23 -5.72
CA VAL A 62 -4.84 10.34 -6.28
C VAL A 62 -5.42 8.95 -6.59
N VAL A 63 -4.64 8.06 -7.22
CA VAL A 63 -5.07 6.68 -7.48
C VAL A 63 -5.32 5.93 -6.17
N GLY A 64 -4.47 6.09 -5.15
CA GLY A 64 -4.65 5.48 -3.84
C GLY A 64 -5.95 5.91 -3.17
N LYS A 65 -6.25 7.21 -3.20
CA LYS A 65 -7.54 7.75 -2.68
C LYS A 65 -8.74 7.22 -3.46
N ALA A 66 -8.61 7.07 -4.79
CA ALA A 66 -9.67 6.49 -5.62
C ALA A 66 -9.90 5.01 -5.31
N ILE A 67 -8.84 4.23 -5.03
CA ILE A 67 -8.95 2.85 -4.57
C ILE A 67 -9.68 2.79 -3.22
N ALA A 68 -9.27 3.61 -2.24
CA ALA A 68 -9.92 3.67 -0.93
C ALA A 68 -11.42 4.02 -1.05
N ALA A 69 -11.75 5.03 -1.87
CA ALA A 69 -13.14 5.40 -2.13
C ALA A 69 -13.97 4.27 -2.78
N ALA A 70 -13.40 3.54 -3.74
CA ALA A 70 -14.05 2.40 -4.37
C ALA A 70 -14.35 1.28 -3.36
N ILE A 71 -13.43 1.01 -2.44
CA ILE A 71 -13.61 0.02 -1.37
C ILE A 71 -14.74 0.44 -0.42
N VAL A 72 -14.72 1.67 0.09
CA VAL A 72 -15.74 2.21 1.02
C VAL A 72 -17.14 2.17 0.40
N ASN A 73 -17.24 2.53 -0.88
CA ASN A 73 -18.52 2.57 -1.60
C ASN A 73 -18.93 1.21 -2.20
N HIS A 74 -18.12 0.16 -2.02
CA HIS A 74 -18.32 -1.15 -2.67
C HIS A 74 -18.47 -1.03 -4.20
N ASP A 75 -17.83 -0.04 -4.81
CA ASP A 75 -17.91 0.24 -6.24
C ASP A 75 -16.80 -0.48 -7.01
N ALA A 76 -17.06 -1.77 -7.30
CA ALA A 76 -16.16 -2.59 -8.10
C ALA A 76 -15.97 -2.03 -9.52
N THR A 77 -16.96 -1.31 -10.07
CA THR A 77 -16.87 -0.71 -11.40
C THR A 77 -15.88 0.47 -11.40
N ALA A 78 -15.95 1.32 -10.37
CA ALA A 78 -14.97 2.39 -10.19
C ALA A 78 -13.55 1.82 -10.00
N PHE A 79 -13.40 0.76 -9.20
CA PHE A 79 -12.11 0.07 -9.05
C PHE A 79 -11.61 -0.50 -10.38
N GLY A 80 -12.46 -1.14 -11.17
CA GLY A 80 -12.11 -1.68 -12.49
C GLY A 80 -11.56 -0.64 -13.47
N LYS A 81 -11.96 0.63 -13.33
CA LYS A 81 -11.40 1.75 -14.13
C LYS A 81 -9.98 2.15 -13.70
N LEU A 82 -9.55 1.72 -12.52
CA LEU A 82 -8.19 1.97 -12.00
C LEU A 82 -7.22 0.86 -12.36
N THR A 83 -7.69 -0.25 -12.94
CA THR A 83 -6.83 -1.37 -13.35
C THR A 83 -6.20 -1.13 -14.73
N CYS A 84 -4.98 -1.63 -14.92
CA CYS A 84 -4.25 -1.53 -16.19
C CYS A 84 -4.84 -2.42 -17.31
N VAL A 85 -5.63 -3.40 -16.91
CA VAL A 85 -6.30 -4.35 -17.81
C VAL A 85 -7.79 -4.28 -17.53
N GLN A 86 -8.58 -4.24 -18.58
CA GLN A 86 -10.03 -4.22 -18.43
C GLN A 86 -10.51 -5.50 -17.75
N GLN A 87 -11.19 -5.34 -16.61
CA GLN A 87 -11.77 -6.46 -15.87
C GLN A 87 -13.05 -6.94 -16.52
N SER A 88 -13.30 -8.26 -16.47
CA SER A 88 -14.55 -8.80 -16.96
C SER A 88 -15.72 -8.40 -16.05
N SER A 89 -16.93 -8.36 -16.60
CA SER A 89 -18.14 -8.10 -15.80
C SER A 89 -18.37 -9.15 -14.70
N ALA A 90 -17.95 -10.39 -14.94
CA ALA A 90 -18.03 -11.47 -13.97
C ALA A 90 -17.09 -11.25 -12.77
N ASP A 91 -15.85 -10.80 -13.04
CA ASP A 91 -14.87 -10.51 -11.99
C ASP A 91 -15.29 -9.30 -11.15
N LEU A 92 -15.78 -8.25 -11.78
CA LEU A 92 -16.30 -7.07 -11.08
C LEU A 92 -17.53 -7.44 -10.22
N ALA A 93 -18.44 -8.28 -10.71
CA ALA A 93 -19.57 -8.76 -9.94
C ALA A 93 -19.12 -9.65 -8.75
N ALA A 94 -18.08 -10.46 -8.93
CA ALA A 94 -17.53 -11.27 -7.84
C ALA A 94 -16.84 -10.39 -6.79
N LEU A 95 -16.09 -9.37 -7.20
CA LEU A 95 -15.45 -8.40 -6.31
C LEU A 95 -16.50 -7.62 -5.50
N LYS A 96 -17.55 -7.12 -6.16
CA LYS A 96 -18.65 -6.42 -5.53
C LYS A 96 -19.28 -7.27 -4.43
N ARG A 97 -19.63 -8.54 -4.74
CA ARG A 97 -20.21 -9.46 -3.73
C ARG A 97 -19.29 -9.67 -2.52
N LYS A 98 -17.96 -9.77 -2.74
CA LYS A 98 -16.99 -9.89 -1.63
C LYS A 98 -16.99 -8.65 -0.74
N TRP A 99 -17.05 -7.45 -1.33
CA TRP A 99 -17.09 -6.21 -0.57
C TRP A 99 -18.41 -6.03 0.18
N GLU A 100 -19.54 -6.34 -0.46
CA GLU A 100 -20.86 -6.32 0.19
C GLU A 100 -20.93 -7.29 1.38
N ALA A 101 -20.33 -8.49 1.26
CA ALA A 101 -20.25 -9.46 2.33
C ALA A 101 -19.37 -8.99 3.50
N ALA A 102 -18.39 -8.11 3.27
CA ALA A 102 -17.57 -7.52 4.32
C ALA A 102 -18.34 -6.48 5.16
N GLY A 103 -19.48 -6.00 4.67
CA GLY A 103 -20.31 -5.00 5.35
C GLY A 103 -19.67 -3.60 5.29
N LYS A 104 -20.03 -2.75 6.24
CA LYS A 104 -19.47 -1.39 6.28
C LYS A 104 -17.98 -1.43 6.60
N VAL A 105 -17.22 -0.75 5.77
CA VAL A 105 -15.78 -0.59 5.94
C VAL A 105 -15.40 0.89 5.83
N SER A 106 -14.32 1.28 6.50
CA SER A 106 -13.61 2.52 6.25
C SER A 106 -12.29 2.19 5.53
N ALA A 107 -11.82 3.09 4.68
CA ALA A 107 -10.54 2.93 4.03
C ALA A 107 -9.85 4.29 3.89
N THR A 108 -8.57 4.33 4.22
CA THR A 108 -7.73 5.54 4.18
C THR A 108 -6.36 5.22 3.59
N VAL A 109 -5.68 6.25 3.12
CA VAL A 109 -4.27 6.16 2.70
C VAL A 109 -3.44 6.80 3.82
N PRO A 110 -2.76 6.01 4.67
CA PRO A 110 -2.14 6.50 5.90
C PRO A 110 -0.85 7.31 5.69
N GLY A 111 -0.25 7.21 4.51
CA GLY A 111 1.03 7.88 4.25
C GLY A 111 1.33 8.07 2.77
N PRO A 112 2.43 8.72 2.44
CA PRO A 112 2.84 8.95 1.07
C PRO A 112 3.14 7.61 0.36
N PRO A 113 2.86 7.52 -0.95
CA PRO A 113 3.21 6.34 -1.72
C PRO A 113 4.72 6.24 -1.94
N SER A 114 5.20 5.02 -2.16
CA SER A 114 6.55 4.76 -2.66
C SER A 114 6.52 4.74 -4.18
N VAL A 115 7.33 5.58 -4.83
CA VAL A 115 7.40 5.69 -6.30
C VAL A 115 8.83 5.42 -6.74
N GLY A 116 9.00 4.58 -7.77
CA GLY A 116 10.29 4.26 -8.38
C GLY A 116 10.13 3.98 -9.88
N GLY A 117 10.45 4.97 -10.71
CA GLY A 117 10.26 4.89 -12.16
C GLY A 117 8.80 4.61 -12.53
N ASP A 118 8.55 3.56 -13.31
CA ASP A 118 7.20 3.16 -13.74
C ASP A 118 6.48 2.22 -12.76
N SER A 119 6.97 2.11 -11.54
CA SER A 119 6.37 1.28 -10.48
C SER A 119 6.14 2.11 -9.24
N ALA A 120 5.02 1.87 -8.57
CA ALA A 120 4.73 2.49 -7.29
C ALA A 120 3.97 1.52 -6.38
N THR A 121 3.93 1.85 -5.10
CA THR A 121 3.09 1.14 -4.13
C THR A 121 2.38 2.17 -3.26
N VAL A 122 1.07 2.02 -3.13
CA VAL A 122 0.26 2.78 -2.18
C VAL A 122 -0.35 1.81 -1.17
N THR A 123 -0.25 2.14 0.11
CA THR A 123 -0.88 1.35 1.17
C THR A 123 -2.25 1.92 1.48
N VAL A 124 -3.26 1.07 1.50
CA VAL A 124 -4.62 1.42 1.94
C VAL A 124 -4.89 0.69 3.25
N HIS A 125 -5.17 1.46 4.28
CA HIS A 125 -5.63 0.97 5.57
C HIS A 125 -7.14 0.76 5.51
N VAL A 126 -7.60 -0.46 5.76
CA VAL A 126 -9.03 -0.82 5.73
C VAL A 126 -9.43 -1.32 7.10
N GLU A 127 -10.52 -0.77 7.64
CA GLU A 127 -11.15 -1.19 8.90
C GLU A 127 -12.59 -1.64 8.64
N GLY A 128 -13.01 -2.68 9.31
CA GLY A 128 -14.37 -3.21 9.24
C GLY A 128 -14.69 -4.14 10.41
N ALA A 129 -15.84 -4.78 10.38
CA ALA A 129 -16.28 -5.69 11.44
C ALA A 129 -15.30 -6.86 11.69
N GLY A 130 -14.51 -7.26 10.69
CA GLY A 130 -13.48 -8.30 10.79
C GLY A 130 -12.13 -7.83 11.31
N GLY A 131 -11.98 -6.56 11.72
CA GLY A 131 -10.74 -5.96 12.17
C GLY A 131 -10.17 -4.95 11.18
N GLN A 132 -8.88 -4.67 11.32
CA GLN A 132 -8.17 -3.69 10.48
C GLN A 132 -7.03 -4.37 9.73
N LYS A 133 -6.71 -3.86 8.53
CA LYS A 133 -5.62 -4.39 7.70
C LYS A 133 -5.03 -3.32 6.80
N ASP A 134 -3.70 -3.29 6.76
CA ASP A 134 -2.96 -2.54 5.75
C ASP A 134 -2.78 -3.40 4.50
N THR A 135 -3.23 -2.88 3.38
CA THR A 135 -3.17 -3.57 2.09
C THR A 135 -2.32 -2.75 1.12
N PRO A 136 -1.13 -3.24 0.74
CA PRO A 136 -0.34 -2.60 -0.29
C PRO A 136 -0.95 -2.88 -1.67
N PHE A 137 -1.14 -1.82 -2.45
CA PHE A 137 -1.55 -1.88 -3.84
C PHE A 137 -0.36 -1.52 -4.72
N PRO A 138 0.20 -2.48 -5.47
CA PRO A 138 1.18 -2.18 -6.49
C PRO A 138 0.53 -1.42 -7.63
N LEU A 139 1.24 -0.45 -8.18
CA LEU A 139 0.81 0.35 -9.32
C LEU A 139 1.87 0.30 -10.40
N LYS A 140 1.44 0.41 -11.64
CA LYS A 140 2.29 0.55 -12.82
C LYS A 140 1.89 1.77 -13.62
N LYS A 141 2.89 2.43 -14.20
CA LYS A 141 2.67 3.53 -15.13
C LYS A 141 2.61 2.97 -16.55
N ARG A 142 1.48 3.17 -17.22
CA ARG A 142 1.25 2.79 -18.62
C ARG A 142 0.69 3.98 -19.38
N ASP A 143 1.30 4.33 -20.50
CA ASP A 143 0.88 5.46 -21.33
C ASP A 143 0.70 6.76 -20.52
N GLY A 144 1.63 7.01 -19.57
CA GLY A 144 1.62 8.16 -18.69
C GLY A 144 0.58 8.13 -17.57
N LYS A 145 -0.17 7.04 -17.39
CA LYS A 145 -1.19 6.87 -16.34
C LYS A 145 -0.82 5.77 -15.37
N TRP A 146 -1.07 6.03 -14.08
CA TRP A 146 -0.90 5.04 -13.03
C TRP A 146 -2.14 4.16 -12.92
N CYS A 147 -1.95 2.84 -12.87
CA CYS A 147 -3.02 1.84 -12.77
C CYS A 147 -2.59 0.62 -11.95
N VAL A 148 -3.54 -0.15 -11.44
CA VAL A 148 -3.35 -1.42 -10.74
C VAL A 148 -3.13 -2.52 -11.79
N PRO A 149 -2.00 -3.28 -11.78
CA PRO A 149 -1.69 -4.30 -12.78
C PRO A 149 -2.60 -5.52 -12.73
#